data_65756d9725723f978f74073c76ee6ecf
#
_entry.id   65756d9725723f978f74073c76ee6ecf
#
_cell.length_a   1.000
_cell.length_b   1.000
_cell.length_c   1.000
_cell.angle_alpha   90.00
_cell.angle_beta   90.00
_cell.angle_gamma   90.00
#
_symmetry.space_group_name_H-M   'P 1'
#
loop_
_entity.id
_entity.type
_entity.pdbx_description
1 polymer ?
#
loop_
_entity_poly.entity_id
_entity_poly.type
_entity_poly.pdbx_seq_one_letter_code
_entity_poly.pdbx_strand_id
1 'polypeptide(L)'
;MRMQYQNLKGFHEHLESLMGRLKASSGVTDLQPMFYRLTLDTTIAMILGEPVESFKHEMGDIFSKAFDKASLVTGTRARLGDLYFLYRPTGFFKACETIKNYTYQFALDALQREAESPVDSEKVSFISELHRDNKDLQLVRDQVLNVLIAGRDTTAATLSYALSVNRFFIGRPC
;
A
#
# COMPACT_ATOMS: atom_id res chain seq x y z
N MET A 1 7.99 18.62 6.42
CA MET A 1 6.89 18.72 5.45
C MET A 1 7.30 19.04 4.00
N ARG A 2 8.59 19.08 3.66
CA ARG A 2 9.11 19.34 2.29
C ARG A 2 9.39 18.09 1.44
N MET A 3 9.38 16.90 2.03
CA MET A 3 9.79 15.66 1.37
C MET A 3 8.81 15.08 0.33
N GLN A 4 7.56 15.47 0.37
CA GLN A 4 6.51 14.81 -0.42
C GLN A 4 6.52 15.18 -1.90
N TYR A 5 7.12 16.30 -2.29
CA TYR A 5 7.09 16.76 -3.70
C TYR A 5 8.15 16.11 -4.60
N GLN A 6 9.19 15.50 -4.04
CA GLN A 6 10.23 14.83 -4.85
C GLN A 6 9.79 13.44 -5.35
N ASN A 7 8.73 12.87 -4.76
CA ASN A 7 8.25 11.53 -5.12
C ASN A 7 7.23 11.49 -6.27
N LEU A 8 6.95 12.61 -6.93
CA LEU A 8 6.09 12.64 -8.12
C LEU A 8 6.64 11.77 -9.25
N LYS A 9 7.96 11.61 -9.35
CA LYS A 9 8.61 10.74 -10.35
C LYS A 9 8.26 9.27 -10.10
N GLY A 10 8.38 8.79 -8.87
CA GLY A 10 7.99 7.42 -8.51
C GLY A 10 6.51 7.16 -8.73
N PHE A 11 5.64 8.12 -8.39
CA PHE A 11 4.21 8.03 -8.69
C PHE A 11 3.94 7.92 -10.20
N HIS A 12 4.67 8.70 -11.01
CA HIS A 12 4.52 8.67 -12.48
C HIS A 12 4.89 7.30 -13.06
N GLU A 13 5.97 6.69 -12.60
CA GLU A 13 6.39 5.33 -13.01
C GLU A 13 5.32 4.26 -12.68
N HIS A 14 4.72 4.32 -11.51
CA HIS A 14 3.63 3.42 -11.13
C HIS A 14 2.36 3.66 -11.96
N LEU A 15 2.07 4.92 -12.29
CA LEU A 15 0.94 5.27 -13.16
C LEU A 15 1.18 4.79 -14.60
N GLU A 16 2.38 4.93 -15.14
CA GLU A 16 2.74 4.41 -16.47
C GLU A 16 2.64 2.89 -16.52
N SER A 17 3.05 2.19 -15.47
CA SER A 17 2.87 0.73 -15.35
C SER A 17 1.39 0.35 -15.38
N LEU A 18 0.54 1.07 -14.68
CA LEU A 18 -0.92 0.87 -14.74
C LEU A 18 -1.46 1.10 -16.15
N MET A 19 -1.08 2.22 -16.78
CA MET A 19 -1.51 2.54 -18.14
C MET A 19 -1.04 1.51 -19.17
N GLY A 20 0.17 0.97 -19.02
CA GLY A 20 0.69 -0.11 -19.85
C GLY A 20 -0.16 -1.38 -19.75
N ARG A 21 -0.56 -1.77 -18.54
CA ARG A 21 -1.45 -2.92 -18.30
C ARG A 21 -2.84 -2.71 -18.88
N LEU A 22 -3.38 -1.50 -18.76
CA LEU A 22 -4.68 -1.16 -19.35
C LEU A 22 -4.67 -1.23 -20.89
N LYS A 23 -3.58 -0.76 -21.52
CA LYS A 23 -3.40 -0.86 -22.97
C LYS A 23 -3.24 -2.30 -23.45
N ALA A 24 -2.64 -3.17 -22.65
CA ALA A 24 -2.45 -4.58 -22.98
C ALA A 24 -3.72 -5.42 -22.77
N SER A 25 -4.68 -4.94 -21.98
CA SER A 25 -5.94 -5.65 -21.75
C SER A 25 -6.90 -5.38 -22.90
N SER A 26 -7.45 -6.46 -23.50
CA SER A 26 -8.50 -6.38 -24.51
C SER A 26 -9.86 -6.66 -23.86
N GLY A 27 -10.83 -5.75 -24.05
CA GLY A 27 -12.21 -5.94 -23.57
C GLY A 27 -12.50 -5.25 -22.23
N VAL A 28 -13.43 -5.81 -21.47
CA VAL A 28 -13.86 -5.26 -20.18
C VAL A 28 -12.85 -5.66 -19.10
N THR A 29 -12.28 -4.68 -18.43
CA THR A 29 -11.26 -4.87 -17.39
C THR A 29 -11.78 -4.36 -16.06
N ASP A 30 -11.59 -5.15 -14.98
CA ASP A 30 -11.83 -4.70 -13.61
C ASP A 30 -10.69 -3.80 -13.16
N LEU A 31 -10.98 -2.52 -12.95
CA LEU A 31 -9.99 -1.51 -12.53
C LEU A 31 -9.72 -1.51 -11.03
N GLN A 32 -10.62 -2.04 -10.23
CA GLN A 32 -10.52 -1.98 -8.78
C GLN A 32 -9.26 -2.68 -8.24
N PRO A 33 -8.92 -3.92 -8.64
CA PRO A 33 -7.66 -4.56 -8.24
C PRO A 33 -6.41 -3.80 -8.71
N MET A 34 -6.49 -3.15 -9.88
CA MET A 34 -5.38 -2.35 -10.40
C MET A 34 -5.14 -1.10 -9.55
N PHE A 35 -6.21 -0.45 -9.07
CA PHE A 35 -6.09 0.69 -8.17
C PHE A 35 -5.56 0.29 -6.80
N TYR A 36 -6.01 -0.84 -6.25
CA TYR A 36 -5.45 -1.36 -5.00
C TYR A 36 -3.94 -1.62 -5.11
N ARG A 37 -3.48 -2.13 -6.25
CA ARG A 37 -2.05 -2.33 -6.50
C ARG A 37 -1.32 -1.00 -6.66
N LEU A 38 -1.84 -0.08 -7.48
CA LEU A 38 -1.25 1.25 -7.68
C LEU A 38 -1.06 1.98 -6.35
N THR A 39 -2.11 2.02 -5.52
CA THR A 39 -2.08 2.72 -4.23
C THR A 39 -1.16 2.03 -3.23
N LEU A 40 -1.06 0.71 -3.25
CA LEU A 40 -0.11 -0.03 -2.44
C LEU A 40 1.33 0.31 -2.83
N ASP A 41 1.68 0.17 -4.11
CA ASP A 41 3.02 0.42 -4.62
C ASP A 41 3.45 1.87 -4.37
N THR A 42 2.53 2.82 -4.58
CA THR A 42 2.77 4.25 -4.33
C THR A 42 2.98 4.55 -2.85
N THR A 43 2.17 3.95 -1.97
CA THR A 43 2.29 4.17 -0.52
C THR A 43 3.59 3.58 0.00
N ILE A 44 3.99 2.40 -0.48
CA ILE A 44 5.27 1.78 -0.12
C ILE A 44 6.43 2.65 -0.60
N ALA A 45 6.41 3.14 -1.84
CA ALA A 45 7.44 4.03 -2.36
C ALA A 45 7.55 5.34 -1.56
N MET A 46 6.41 5.88 -1.10
CA MET A 46 6.39 7.07 -0.24
C MET A 46 7.01 6.79 1.14
N ILE A 47 6.75 5.62 1.73
CA ILE A 47 7.28 5.23 3.04
C ILE A 47 8.78 5.02 2.99
N LEU A 48 9.29 4.40 1.91
CA LEU A 48 10.71 4.10 1.72
C LEU A 48 11.51 5.28 1.17
N GLY A 49 10.86 6.24 0.53
CA GLY A 49 11.53 7.31 -0.21
C GLY A 49 12.12 6.89 -1.56
N GLU A 50 11.92 5.63 -1.97
CA GLU A 50 12.46 5.04 -3.20
C GLU A 50 11.41 4.19 -3.95
N PRO A 51 11.47 4.12 -5.30
CA PRO A 51 10.67 3.17 -6.07
C PRO A 51 11.09 1.73 -5.72
N VAL A 52 10.17 0.92 -5.26
CA VAL A 52 10.47 -0.44 -4.82
C VAL A 52 10.45 -1.40 -6.00
N GLU A 53 11.60 -1.62 -6.63
CA GLU A 53 11.73 -2.66 -7.64
C GLU A 53 11.63 -4.08 -7.04
N SER A 54 12.06 -4.26 -5.79
CA SER A 54 12.03 -5.54 -5.09
C SER A 54 10.63 -6.05 -4.76
N PHE A 55 9.61 -5.18 -4.78
CA PHE A 55 8.21 -5.56 -4.53
C PHE A 55 7.47 -6.01 -5.81
N LYS A 56 8.15 -5.99 -6.97
CA LYS A 56 7.52 -6.27 -8.28
C LYS A 56 7.20 -7.74 -8.55
N HIS A 57 7.67 -8.70 -7.72
CA HIS A 57 7.52 -10.12 -7.97
C HIS A 57 6.76 -10.88 -6.85
N GLU A 58 6.99 -12.15 -6.66
CA GLU A 58 6.20 -13.06 -5.81
C GLU A 58 5.89 -12.55 -4.39
N MET A 59 6.82 -11.80 -3.77
CA MET A 59 6.63 -11.24 -2.43
C MET A 59 5.49 -10.23 -2.37
N GLY A 60 5.38 -9.36 -3.37
CA GLY A 60 4.30 -8.36 -3.46
C GLY A 60 2.93 -9.00 -3.60
N ASP A 61 2.83 -10.10 -4.34
CA ASP A 61 1.55 -10.81 -4.53
C ASP A 61 1.11 -11.55 -3.25
N ILE A 62 2.06 -12.15 -2.52
CA ILE A 62 1.77 -12.81 -1.22
C ILE A 62 1.30 -11.77 -0.20
N PHE A 63 2.01 -10.66 -0.10
CA PHE A 63 1.64 -9.56 0.80
C PHE A 63 0.28 -8.97 0.44
N SER A 64 0.03 -8.67 -0.83
CA SER A 64 -1.24 -8.11 -1.30
C SER A 64 -2.42 -9.03 -1.00
N LYS A 65 -2.30 -10.33 -1.28
CA LYS A 65 -3.35 -11.33 -0.96
C LYS A 65 -3.60 -11.45 0.54
N ALA A 66 -2.53 -11.45 1.35
CA ALA A 66 -2.66 -11.48 2.81
C ALA A 66 -3.34 -10.20 3.31
N PHE A 67 -2.96 -9.05 2.77
CA PHE A 67 -3.52 -7.76 3.11
C PHE A 67 -5.01 -7.67 2.76
N ASP A 68 -5.41 -8.08 1.54
CA ASP A 68 -6.81 -8.12 1.10
C ASP A 68 -7.65 -8.99 2.03
N LYS A 69 -7.15 -10.19 2.38
CA LYS A 69 -7.83 -11.10 3.30
C LYS A 69 -7.98 -10.50 4.69
N ALA A 70 -6.93 -9.90 5.22
CA ALA A 70 -6.95 -9.29 6.55
C ALA A 70 -7.90 -8.09 6.59
N SER A 71 -7.86 -7.21 5.58
CA SER A 71 -8.73 -6.03 5.47
C SER A 71 -10.20 -6.42 5.38
N LEU A 72 -10.54 -7.40 4.52
CA LEU A 72 -11.91 -7.89 4.38
C LEU A 72 -12.47 -8.45 5.71
N VAL A 73 -11.68 -9.29 6.39
CA VAL A 73 -12.10 -9.88 7.66
C VAL A 73 -12.21 -8.82 8.76
N THR A 74 -11.25 -7.90 8.83
CA THR A 74 -11.26 -6.81 9.81
C THR A 74 -12.47 -5.89 9.58
N GLY A 75 -12.78 -5.52 8.34
CA GLY A 75 -13.96 -4.74 8.00
C GLY A 75 -15.27 -5.46 8.35
N THR A 76 -15.35 -6.78 8.14
CA THR A 76 -16.52 -7.58 8.56
C THR A 76 -16.65 -7.63 10.07
N ARG A 77 -15.55 -7.84 10.79
CA ARG A 77 -15.54 -7.84 12.28
C ARG A 77 -15.92 -6.48 12.86
N ALA A 78 -15.45 -5.39 12.25
CA ALA A 78 -15.85 -4.03 12.66
C ALA A 78 -17.36 -3.80 12.54
N ARG A 79 -17.99 -4.34 11.49
CA ARG A 79 -19.46 -4.25 11.30
C ARG A 79 -20.24 -5.09 12.32
N LEU A 80 -19.68 -6.18 12.81
CA LEU A 80 -20.29 -7.02 13.84
C LEU A 80 -20.23 -6.40 15.25
N GLY A 81 -19.46 -5.34 15.44
CA GLY A 81 -19.32 -4.67 16.74
C GLY A 81 -18.89 -5.65 17.83
N ASP A 82 -19.66 -5.73 18.92
CA ASP A 82 -19.36 -6.61 20.06
C ASP A 82 -19.37 -8.12 19.71
N LEU A 83 -20.00 -8.48 18.61
CA LEU A 83 -20.05 -9.88 18.13
C LEU A 83 -18.87 -10.28 17.25
N TYR A 84 -17.85 -9.43 17.11
CA TYR A 84 -16.68 -9.67 16.23
C TYR A 84 -15.95 -10.98 16.50
N PHE A 85 -16.01 -11.49 17.74
CA PHE A 85 -15.32 -12.72 18.15
C PHE A 85 -15.95 -13.99 17.54
N LEU A 86 -17.19 -13.95 17.10
CA LEU A 86 -17.87 -15.06 16.43
C LEU A 86 -17.34 -15.29 15.00
N TYR A 87 -16.84 -14.23 14.35
CA TYR A 87 -16.33 -14.32 12.99
C TYR A 87 -14.82 -14.56 12.98
N ARG A 88 -14.41 -15.82 12.85
CA ARG A 88 -13.01 -16.26 12.82
C ARG A 88 -12.73 -17.15 11.60
N PRO A 89 -12.71 -16.57 10.38
CA PRO A 89 -12.44 -17.35 9.18
C PRO A 89 -11.02 -17.93 9.21
N THR A 90 -10.88 -19.14 8.64
CA THR A 90 -9.60 -19.83 8.55
C THR A 90 -8.57 -19.03 7.81
N GLY A 91 -7.34 -18.98 8.33
CA GLY A 91 -6.21 -18.27 7.73
C GLY A 91 -6.20 -16.76 7.95
N PHE A 92 -7.13 -16.17 8.71
CA PHE A 92 -7.08 -14.75 9.06
C PHE A 92 -5.83 -14.40 9.88
N PHE A 93 -5.59 -15.15 10.95
CA PHE A 93 -4.42 -14.91 11.80
C PHE A 93 -3.10 -15.12 11.04
N LYS A 94 -3.05 -16.14 10.16
CA LYS A 94 -1.89 -16.37 9.29
C LYS A 94 -1.66 -15.19 8.34
N ALA A 95 -2.74 -14.62 7.78
CA ALA A 95 -2.63 -13.42 6.94
C ALA A 95 -2.09 -12.21 7.74
N CYS A 96 -2.60 -11.98 8.95
CA CYS A 96 -2.09 -10.92 9.83
C CYS A 96 -0.61 -11.12 10.19
N GLU A 97 -0.21 -12.35 10.50
CA GLU A 97 1.18 -12.69 10.78
C GLU A 97 2.08 -12.47 9.57
N THR A 98 1.64 -12.91 8.40
CA THR A 98 2.34 -12.65 7.13
C THR A 98 2.58 -11.16 6.93
N ILE A 99 1.54 -10.33 7.06
CA ILE A 99 1.65 -8.88 6.91
C ILE A 99 2.65 -8.30 7.90
N LYS A 100 2.56 -8.67 9.18
CA LYS A 100 3.46 -8.17 10.23
C LYS A 100 4.91 -8.54 9.96
N ASN A 101 5.17 -9.78 9.56
CA ASN A 101 6.52 -10.27 9.28
C ASN A 101 7.12 -9.56 8.06
N TYR A 102 6.35 -9.40 6.98
CA TYR A 102 6.81 -8.66 5.79
C TYR A 102 7.09 -7.20 6.11
N THR A 103 6.19 -6.53 6.84
CA THR A 103 6.39 -5.13 7.21
C THR A 103 7.58 -4.94 8.13
N TYR A 104 7.83 -5.90 9.03
CA TYR A 104 9.00 -5.88 9.90
C TYR A 104 10.31 -6.03 9.13
N GLN A 105 10.40 -7.02 8.24
CA GLN A 105 11.57 -7.20 7.37
C GLN A 105 11.82 -5.98 6.47
N PHE A 106 10.75 -5.45 5.93
CA PHE A 106 10.77 -4.25 5.13
C PHE A 106 11.31 -3.02 5.87
N ALA A 107 10.91 -2.83 7.14
CA ALA A 107 11.45 -1.77 7.97
C ALA A 107 12.93 -1.98 8.29
N LEU A 108 13.35 -3.22 8.58
CA LEU A 108 14.75 -3.57 8.80
C LEU A 108 15.61 -3.29 7.57
N ASP A 109 15.19 -3.77 6.39
CA ASP A 109 15.94 -3.59 5.15
C ASP A 109 16.10 -2.11 4.79
N ALA A 110 15.06 -1.30 5.05
CA ALA A 110 15.12 0.14 4.82
C ALA A 110 16.15 0.84 5.73
N LEU A 111 16.16 0.48 7.01
CA LEU A 111 17.12 1.03 7.98
C LEU A 111 18.55 0.57 7.70
N GLN A 112 18.77 -0.67 7.27
CA GLN A 112 20.09 -1.19 6.92
C GLN A 112 20.66 -0.47 5.69
N ARG A 113 19.86 -0.30 4.63
CA ARG A 113 20.29 0.44 3.41
C ARG A 113 20.70 1.87 3.73
N GLU A 114 19.96 2.54 4.61
CA GLU A 114 20.30 3.89 5.03
C GLU A 114 21.59 3.96 5.85
N ALA A 115 21.86 2.95 6.69
CA ALA A 115 23.09 2.84 7.45
C ALA A 115 24.31 2.57 6.55
N GLU A 116 24.14 1.81 5.45
CA GLU A 116 25.21 1.47 4.51
C GLU A 116 25.51 2.59 3.51
N SER A 117 24.52 3.40 3.18
CA SER A 117 24.66 4.57 2.30
C SER A 117 24.13 5.80 3.02
N PRO A 118 24.94 6.50 3.81
CA PRO A 118 24.54 7.79 4.36
C PRO A 118 24.38 8.78 3.18
N VAL A 119 23.21 8.72 2.56
CA VAL A 119 22.81 9.58 1.47
C VAL A 119 22.59 10.99 2.02
N ASP A 120 22.96 11.98 1.19
CA ASP A 120 22.71 13.40 1.41
C ASP A 120 21.48 13.67 2.26
N SER A 121 21.63 14.52 3.24
CA SER A 121 20.64 14.91 4.26
C SER A 121 19.27 15.39 3.74
N GLU A 122 19.05 15.36 2.43
CA GLU A 122 17.79 15.73 1.78
C GLU A 122 16.79 14.57 1.57
N LYS A 123 17.24 13.29 1.70
CA LYS A 123 16.38 12.11 1.46
C LYS A 123 16.20 11.26 2.72
N VAL A 124 15.66 11.84 3.77
CA VAL A 124 15.30 11.05 4.97
C VAL A 124 14.00 10.29 4.69
N SER A 125 14.00 8.96 4.80
CA SER A 125 12.79 8.15 4.64
C SER A 125 11.85 8.33 5.84
N PHE A 126 10.55 8.09 5.64
CA PHE A 126 9.57 8.12 6.74
C PHE A 126 9.94 7.12 7.85
N ILE A 127 10.46 5.95 7.46
CA ILE A 127 10.89 4.91 8.41
C ILE A 127 12.04 5.41 9.29
N SER A 128 12.98 6.13 8.71
CA SER A 128 14.14 6.65 9.44
C SER A 128 13.79 7.72 10.44
N GLU A 129 12.90 8.65 10.03
CA GLU A 129 12.40 9.67 10.95
C GLU A 129 11.69 9.01 12.13
N LEU A 130 10.85 8.02 11.84
CA LEU A 130 10.09 7.31 12.85
C LEU A 130 10.99 6.49 13.78
N HIS A 131 12.04 5.84 13.25
CA HIS A 131 13.01 5.07 14.04
C HIS A 131 13.93 5.98 14.87
N ARG A 132 14.25 7.17 14.37
CA ARG A 132 15.04 8.15 15.13
C ARG A 132 14.29 8.63 16.38
N ASP A 133 12.97 8.82 16.25
CA ASP A 133 12.12 9.26 17.36
C ASP A 133 11.79 8.12 18.33
N ASN A 134 11.61 6.90 17.78
CA ASN A 134 11.29 5.70 18.56
C ASN A 134 12.15 4.54 18.09
N LYS A 135 13.11 4.12 18.94
CA LYS A 135 14.02 3.00 18.63
C LYS A 135 13.36 1.62 18.69
N ASP A 136 12.06 1.56 18.93
CA ASP A 136 11.28 0.31 18.95
C ASP A 136 10.83 -0.06 17.53
N LEU A 137 11.45 -1.07 16.96
CA LEU A 137 11.15 -1.59 15.62
C LEU A 137 9.73 -2.15 15.49
N GLN A 138 9.14 -2.63 16.58
CA GLN A 138 7.76 -3.11 16.56
C GLN A 138 6.79 -1.93 16.41
N LEU A 139 7.07 -0.83 17.08
CA LEU A 139 6.29 0.38 16.93
C LEU A 139 6.43 0.96 15.52
N VAL A 140 7.65 0.99 14.98
CA VAL A 140 7.89 1.42 13.58
C VAL A 140 7.07 0.57 12.60
N ARG A 141 7.12 -0.77 12.72
CA ARG A 141 6.31 -1.69 11.92
C ARG A 141 4.82 -1.36 12.00
N ASP A 142 4.30 -1.16 13.20
CA ASP A 142 2.87 -0.92 13.41
C ASP A 142 2.43 0.45 12.82
N GLN A 143 3.28 1.47 12.90
CA GLN A 143 3.03 2.77 12.27
C GLN A 143 3.09 2.68 10.73
N VAL A 144 4.04 1.94 10.17
CA VAL A 144 4.11 1.66 8.74
C VAL A 144 2.83 0.96 8.26
N LEU A 145 2.34 -0.03 9.02
CA LEU A 145 1.06 -0.69 8.72
C LEU A 145 -0.12 0.28 8.75
N ASN A 146 -0.18 1.19 9.72
CA ASN A 146 -1.23 2.21 9.78
C ASN A 146 -1.24 3.09 8.53
N VAL A 147 -0.06 3.53 8.06
CA VAL A 147 0.06 4.34 6.84
C VAL A 147 -0.34 3.53 5.60
N LEU A 148 0.05 2.25 5.50
CA LEU A 148 -0.34 1.36 4.40
C LEU A 148 -1.86 1.17 4.33
N ILE A 149 -2.51 0.92 5.47
CA ILE A 149 -3.97 0.78 5.55
C ILE A 149 -4.66 2.08 5.11
N ALA A 150 -4.19 3.20 5.64
CA ALA A 150 -4.78 4.51 5.33
C ALA A 150 -4.60 4.90 3.85
N GLY A 151 -3.43 4.66 3.27
CA GLY A 151 -3.10 5.10 1.90
C GLY A 151 -3.68 4.21 0.80
N ARG A 152 -3.77 2.91 1.05
CA ARG A 152 -4.19 1.93 0.04
C ARG A 152 -5.70 1.93 -0.20
N ASP A 153 -6.47 1.55 0.80
CA ASP A 153 -7.88 1.20 0.63
C ASP A 153 -8.76 2.42 0.34
N THR A 154 -8.54 3.52 1.06
CA THR A 154 -9.32 4.75 0.89
C THR A 154 -9.10 5.38 -0.48
N THR A 155 -7.84 5.46 -0.93
CA THR A 155 -7.49 6.07 -2.21
C THR A 155 -7.96 5.21 -3.38
N ALA A 156 -7.78 3.89 -3.32
CA ALA A 156 -8.26 2.98 -4.36
C ALA A 156 -9.80 3.00 -4.49
N ALA A 157 -10.51 3.01 -3.36
CA ALA A 157 -11.97 3.11 -3.34
C ALA A 157 -12.45 4.45 -3.93
N THR A 158 -11.79 5.55 -3.58
CA THR A 158 -12.11 6.89 -4.13
C THR A 158 -11.89 6.96 -5.63
N LEU A 159 -10.79 6.41 -6.15
CA LEU A 159 -10.52 6.32 -7.58
C LEU A 159 -11.58 5.50 -8.31
N SER A 160 -11.94 4.34 -7.76
CA SER A 160 -12.98 3.47 -8.32
C SER A 160 -14.32 4.18 -8.39
N TYR A 161 -14.70 4.88 -7.29
CA TYR A 161 -15.93 5.64 -7.23
C TYR A 161 -15.93 6.82 -8.21
N ALA A 162 -14.86 7.61 -8.27
CA ALA A 162 -14.72 8.75 -9.16
C ALA A 162 -14.90 8.35 -10.63
N LEU A 163 -14.31 7.22 -11.05
CA LEU A 163 -14.50 6.70 -12.41
C LEU A 163 -15.93 6.20 -12.66
N SER A 164 -16.56 5.54 -11.69
CA SER A 164 -17.93 5.09 -11.78
C SER A 164 -18.89 6.28 -11.99
N VAL A 165 -18.71 7.34 -11.24
CA VAL A 165 -19.53 8.57 -11.36
C VAL A 165 -19.29 9.27 -12.68
N ASN A 166 -18.01 9.44 -13.09
CA ASN A 166 -17.68 10.08 -14.36
C ASN A 166 -18.27 9.35 -15.58
N ARG A 167 -18.39 8.02 -15.52
CA ARG A 167 -19.03 7.24 -16.59
C ARG A 167 -20.49 7.68 -16.82
N PHE A 168 -21.21 8.06 -15.77
CA PHE A 168 -22.58 8.56 -15.90
C PHE A 168 -22.67 9.97 -16.54
N PHE A 169 -21.60 10.77 -16.41
CA PHE A 169 -21.58 12.12 -17.00
C PHE A 169 -21.08 12.11 -18.45
N ILE A 170 -20.12 11.24 -18.80
CA ILE A 170 -19.54 11.16 -20.16
C ILE A 170 -20.50 10.46 -21.14
N GLY A 171 -21.39 9.60 -20.65
CA GLY A 171 -22.33 8.83 -21.48
C GLY A 171 -23.68 9.50 -21.76
N ARG A 172 -23.89 10.76 -21.39
CA ARG A 172 -25.09 11.52 -21.79
C ARG A 172 -24.76 12.31 -23.04
N PRO A 173 -25.29 11.95 -24.21
CA PRO A 173 -25.28 12.87 -25.37
C PRO A 173 -26.12 14.10 -24.96
N CYS A 174 -25.56 15.29 -25.20
CA CYS A 174 -26.27 16.56 -25.12
C CYS A 174 -27.42 16.57 -26.13
#